data_d0be71bedef3bba729bcdf775a59f284
#
_entry.id   d0be71bedef3bba729bcdf775a59f284
#
_cell.length_a   1.000
_cell.length_b   1.000
_cell.length_c   1.000
_cell.angle_alpha   90.00
_cell.angle_beta   90.00
_cell.angle_gamma   90.00
#
_symmetry.space_group_name_H-M   'P 1'
#
loop_
_entity.id
_entity.type
_entity.pdbx_description
1 polymer ?
#
loop_
_entity_poly.entity_id
_entity_poly.type
_entity_poly.pdbx_seq_one_letter_code
_entity_poly.pdbx_strand_id
1 'polypeptide(L)'
;IDLNEDGIDEVIAQMMGSLVCGSGGCSAFILQGKEKGWKQLGWYFPSNETLISSNKTNGYFDIYYSSKNGSTEYEYSCRFNNENYECE
;
A
#
# COMPACT_ATOMS: atom_id res chain seq x y z
N ILE A 1 -2.65 -2.86 -10.75
CA ILE A 1 -1.72 -3.98 -10.55
C ILE A 1 -2.45 -5.18 -9.95
N ASP A 2 -2.12 -6.36 -10.39
CA ASP A 2 -2.74 -7.61 -9.91
C ASP A 2 -1.88 -8.21 -8.78
N LEU A 3 -2.23 -7.91 -7.55
CA LEU A 3 -1.44 -8.31 -6.39
C LEU A 3 -1.58 -9.80 -6.03
N ASN A 4 -2.69 -10.43 -6.40
CA ASN A 4 -2.94 -11.84 -6.08
C ASN A 4 -3.01 -12.75 -7.31
N GLU A 5 -2.75 -12.20 -8.49
CA GLU A 5 -2.75 -12.91 -9.76
C GLU A 5 -4.09 -13.61 -10.10
N ASP A 6 -5.21 -12.99 -9.72
CA ASP A 6 -6.54 -13.52 -10.01
C ASP A 6 -7.16 -12.95 -11.30
N GLY A 7 -6.43 -12.08 -12.00
CA GLY A 7 -6.91 -11.42 -13.21
C GLY A 7 -7.67 -10.13 -12.98
N ILE A 8 -7.87 -9.75 -11.71
CA ILE A 8 -8.54 -8.51 -11.32
C ILE A 8 -7.52 -7.59 -10.67
N ASP A 9 -7.32 -6.39 -11.22
CA ASP A 9 -6.32 -5.47 -10.69
C ASP A 9 -6.71 -4.89 -9.35
N GLU A 10 -5.74 -4.79 -8.45
CA GLU A 10 -5.79 -3.95 -7.28
C GLU A 10 -5.20 -2.58 -7.62
N VAL A 11 -5.57 -1.57 -6.86
CA VAL A 11 -5.11 -0.19 -7.06
C VAL A 11 -4.50 0.33 -5.78
N ILE A 12 -3.35 0.98 -5.91
CA ILE A 12 -2.76 1.74 -4.81
C ILE A 12 -3.04 3.22 -5.09
N ALA A 13 -3.97 3.78 -4.34
CA ALA A 13 -4.38 5.17 -4.50
C ALA A 13 -3.70 6.03 -3.45
N GLN A 14 -2.86 6.97 -3.89
CA GLN A 14 -2.16 7.89 -2.99
C GLN A 14 -2.84 9.24 -2.99
N MET A 15 -3.15 9.75 -1.80
CA MET A 15 -3.69 11.10 -1.63
C MET A 15 -2.60 12.11 -1.96
N MET A 16 -2.96 13.20 -2.63
CA MET A 16 -2.01 14.24 -3.02
C MET A 16 -2.55 15.62 -2.64
N GLY A 17 -1.64 16.55 -2.42
CA GLY A 17 -1.99 17.94 -2.12
C GLY A 17 -1.76 18.29 -0.65
N SER A 18 -1.47 19.58 -0.39
CA SER A 18 -1.10 20.08 0.94
C SER A 18 -2.24 20.00 1.96
N LEU A 19 -3.49 19.93 1.51
CA LEU A 19 -4.65 19.85 2.40
C LEU A 19 -4.91 18.44 2.92
N VAL A 20 -4.41 17.41 2.23
CA VAL A 20 -4.63 16.00 2.60
C VAL A 20 -3.36 15.29 3.00
N CYS A 21 -2.20 15.92 2.80
CA CYS A 21 -0.90 15.37 3.16
C CYS A 21 -0.34 16.14 4.35
N GLY A 22 -0.03 15.47 5.44
CA GLY A 22 0.64 16.07 6.58
C GLY A 22 2.15 16.13 6.39
N SER A 23 2.88 16.59 7.40
CA SER A 23 4.34 16.68 7.38
C SER A 23 5.02 15.31 7.27
N GLY A 24 4.31 14.24 7.62
CA GLY A 24 4.79 12.86 7.52
C GLY A 24 4.56 12.20 6.16
N GLY A 25 3.96 12.93 5.19
CA GLY A 25 3.67 12.39 3.86
C GLY A 25 2.18 12.26 3.59
N CYS A 26 1.83 11.58 2.53
CA CYS A 26 0.45 11.40 2.08
C CYS A 26 0.01 9.94 2.31
N SER A 27 -1.27 9.78 2.71
CA SER A 27 -1.83 8.44 2.88
C SER A 27 -1.96 7.72 1.54
N ALA A 28 -1.62 6.45 1.50
CA ALA A 28 -1.88 5.58 0.36
C ALA A 28 -2.80 4.46 0.78
N PHE A 29 -3.76 4.11 -0.07
CA PHE A 29 -4.75 3.06 0.19
C PHE A 29 -4.60 1.94 -0.81
N ILE A 30 -4.68 0.71 -0.34
CA ILE A 30 -4.65 -0.48 -1.18
C ILE A 30 -6.10 -0.91 -1.38
N LEU A 31 -6.58 -0.87 -2.62
CA LEU A 31 -7.98 -1.13 -2.96
C LEU A 31 -8.09 -2.33 -3.89
N GLN A 32 -9.02 -3.22 -3.57
CA GLN A 32 -9.31 -4.38 -4.41
C GLN A 32 -10.60 -4.15 -5.17
N GLY A 33 -10.57 -4.35 -6.50
CA GLY A 33 -11.76 -4.23 -7.35
C GLY A 33 -12.73 -5.38 -7.10
N LYS A 34 -14.02 -5.05 -7.08
CA LYS A 34 -15.12 -6.01 -6.93
C LYS A 34 -16.21 -5.66 -7.93
N GLU A 35 -17.15 -6.58 -8.18
CA GLU A 35 -18.29 -6.33 -9.07
C GLU A 35 -19.02 -5.03 -8.75
N LYS A 36 -19.15 -4.71 -7.48
CA LYS A 36 -19.85 -3.50 -7.02
C LYS A 36 -18.96 -2.67 -6.12
N GLY A 37 -17.97 -1.98 -6.73
CA GLY A 37 -17.12 -1.04 -6.01
C GLY A 37 -15.77 -1.60 -5.62
N TRP A 38 -15.23 -1.13 -4.51
CA TRP A 38 -13.87 -1.42 -4.08
C TRP A 38 -13.85 -1.82 -2.61
N LYS A 39 -12.94 -2.75 -2.28
CA LYS A 39 -12.69 -3.11 -0.90
C LYS A 39 -11.29 -2.58 -0.52
N GLN A 40 -11.20 -1.85 0.60
CA GLN A 40 -9.92 -1.41 1.12
C GLN A 40 -9.21 -2.57 1.81
N LEU A 41 -8.00 -2.90 1.35
CA LEU A 41 -7.18 -3.96 1.92
C LEU A 41 -6.18 -3.43 2.94
N GLY A 42 -5.87 -2.14 2.92
CA GLY A 42 -4.93 -1.54 3.85
C GLY A 42 -4.60 -0.11 3.50
N TRP A 43 -3.78 0.51 4.33
CA TRP A 43 -3.30 1.88 4.12
C TRP A 43 -1.93 2.06 4.76
N TYR A 44 -1.18 3.04 4.27
CA TYR A 44 0.15 3.35 4.79
C TYR A 44 0.54 4.78 4.41
N PHE A 45 1.67 5.27 4.95
CA PHE A 45 2.15 6.63 4.69
C PHE A 45 3.52 6.60 4.00
N PRO A 46 3.59 6.48 2.67
CA PRO A 46 4.86 6.50 1.98
C PRO A 46 5.37 7.93 1.78
N SER A 47 6.69 8.13 1.94
CA SER A 47 7.35 9.38 1.56
C SER A 47 8.00 9.26 0.19
N ASN A 48 8.31 8.06 -0.23
CA ASN A 48 8.95 7.74 -1.50
C ASN A 48 8.13 6.71 -2.27
N GLU A 49 8.70 6.15 -3.33
CA GLU A 49 8.02 5.16 -4.15
C GLU A 49 7.61 3.91 -3.38
N THR A 50 6.48 3.38 -3.76
CA THR A 50 6.03 2.06 -3.34
C THR A 50 6.59 1.03 -4.30
N LEU A 51 7.19 -0.04 -3.78
CA LEU A 51 7.73 -1.13 -4.57
C LEU A 51 6.93 -2.40 -4.32
N ILE A 52 6.60 -3.11 -5.40
CA ILE A 52 5.92 -4.39 -5.30
C ILE A 52 6.98 -5.49 -5.37
N SER A 53 7.03 -6.32 -4.34
CA SER A 53 7.96 -7.44 -4.28
C SER A 53 7.52 -8.57 -5.21
N SER A 54 8.47 -9.43 -5.59
CA SER A 54 8.16 -10.70 -6.25
C SER A 54 7.78 -11.79 -5.26
N ASN A 55 7.91 -11.53 -3.96
CA ASN A 55 7.52 -12.46 -2.90
C ASN A 55 6.05 -12.27 -2.53
N LYS A 56 5.39 -13.37 -2.21
CA LYS A 56 3.99 -13.37 -1.80
C LYS A 56 3.83 -13.87 -0.36
N THR A 57 2.83 -13.33 0.33
CA THR A 57 2.37 -13.81 1.62
C THR A 57 0.87 -14.05 1.52
N ASN A 58 0.42 -15.26 1.79
CA ASN A 58 -0.99 -15.65 1.69
C ASN A 58 -1.62 -15.35 0.33
N GLY A 59 -0.84 -15.51 -0.76
CA GLY A 59 -1.31 -15.36 -2.12
C GLY A 59 -1.24 -13.96 -2.70
N TYR A 60 -0.81 -12.96 -1.94
CA TYR A 60 -0.68 -11.58 -2.38
C TYR A 60 0.78 -11.14 -2.34
N PHE A 61 1.21 -10.38 -3.32
CA PHE A 61 2.57 -9.82 -3.36
C PHE A 61 2.80 -8.88 -2.19
N ASP A 62 3.97 -8.97 -1.56
CA ASP A 62 4.38 -8.06 -0.51
C ASP A 62 4.66 -6.67 -1.09
N ILE A 63 4.40 -5.64 -0.31
CA ILE A 63 4.59 -4.24 -0.69
C ILE A 63 5.65 -3.63 0.22
N TYR A 64 6.63 -2.93 -0.38
CA TYR A 64 7.67 -2.23 0.36
C TYR A 64 7.55 -0.73 0.11
N TYR A 65 7.74 0.05 1.15
CA TYR A 65 7.75 1.51 1.05
C TYR A 65 8.69 2.09 2.09
N SER A 66 9.08 3.36 1.90
CA SER A 66 9.85 4.10 2.88
C SER A 66 9.07 5.32 3.36
N SER A 67 9.33 5.73 4.59
CA SER A 67 8.71 6.90 5.19
C SER A 67 9.76 7.68 5.97
N LYS A 68 9.69 9.01 5.91
CA LYS A 68 10.63 9.88 6.60
C LYS A 68 10.02 10.44 7.88
N ASN A 69 10.86 10.50 8.92
CA ASN A 69 10.53 11.20 10.15
C ASN A 69 11.72 12.13 10.44
N GLY A 70 11.54 13.42 10.12
CA GLY A 70 12.63 14.37 10.15
C GLY A 70 13.67 14.06 9.09
N SER A 71 14.92 13.86 9.49
CA SER A 71 16.01 13.50 8.58
C SER A 71 16.24 11.99 8.49
N THR A 72 15.49 11.20 9.25
CA THR A 72 15.63 9.74 9.30
C THR A 72 14.61 9.09 8.37
N GLU A 73 15.08 8.19 7.53
CA GLU A 73 14.24 7.40 6.63
C GLU A 73 14.10 5.98 7.17
N TYR A 74 12.87 5.50 7.24
CA TYR A 74 12.55 4.15 7.71
C TYR A 74 11.95 3.34 6.56
N GLU A 75 12.35 2.08 6.47
CA GLU A 75 11.79 1.15 5.49
C GLU A 75 10.76 0.25 6.15
N TYR A 76 9.65 0.03 5.44
CA TYR A 76 8.53 -0.76 5.93
C TYR A 76 8.11 -1.77 4.88
N SER A 77 7.49 -2.85 5.34
CA SER A 77 6.87 -3.83 4.46
C SER A 77 5.43 -4.06 4.85
N CYS A 78 4.59 -4.29 3.85
CA CYS A 78 3.20 -4.63 4.04
C CYS A 78 2.98 -6.05 3.52
N ARG A 79 2.39 -6.90 4.36
CA ARG A 79 2.10 -8.29 4.03
C ARG A 79 0.63 -8.62 4.26
N PHE A 80 0.08 -9.42 3.38
CA PHE A 80 -1.34 -9.80 3.47
C PHE A 80 -1.54 -10.87 4.54
N ASN A 81 -2.52 -10.65 5.46
CA ASN A 81 -2.79 -11.54 6.59
C ASN A 81 -4.03 -12.41 6.41
N ASN A 82 -4.51 -12.61 5.17
CA ASN A 82 -5.74 -13.28 4.77
C ASN A 82 -7.00 -12.40 4.81
N GLU A 83 -6.92 -11.21 5.36
CA GLU A 83 -8.03 -10.24 5.37
C GLU A 83 -7.58 -8.89 4.83
N ASN A 84 -6.46 -8.39 5.33
CA ASN A 84 -5.93 -7.07 5.00
C ASN A 84 -4.42 -7.12 4.89
N TYR A 85 -3.84 -6.03 4.37
CA TYR A 85 -2.40 -5.82 4.44
C TYR A 85 -2.04 -5.22 5.80
N GLU A 86 -1.04 -5.79 6.43
CA GLU A 86 -0.44 -5.26 7.65
C GLU A 86 0.93 -4.70 7.32
N CYS A 87 1.18 -3.46 7.71
CA CYS A 87 2.42 -2.75 7.44
C CYS A 87 3.22 -2.54 8.72
N GLU A 88 4.51 -2.84 8.67
CA GLU A 88 5.43 -2.70 9.80
C GLU A 88 6.62 -1.82 9.45
#